data_11d235ce8a3ea0d2f6c3db9b618b606d
#
_entry.id   11d235ce8a3ea0d2f6c3db9b618b606d
#
_cell.length_a   1.000
_cell.length_b   1.000
_cell.length_c   1.000
_cell.angle_alpha   90.00
_cell.angle_beta   90.00
_cell.angle_gamma   90.00
#
_symmetry.space_group_name_H-M   'P 1'
#
loop_
_entity.id
_entity.type
_entity.pdbx_description
1 polymer ?
#
loop_
_entity_poly.entity_id
_entity_poly.type
_entity_poly.pdbx_seq_one_letter_code
_entity_poly.pdbx_strand_id
1 'polypeptide(L)' 'MPAIKKGTLRSFDSGSYTATLEITGSGKSFLQGVCVARNIPTNEMINGRNVLVVFMDEHNAKDAVVAAVY' A
#
# COMPACT_ATOMS: atom_id res chain seq x y z
N MET A 1 4.81 -11.64 13.34
CA MET A 1 3.47 -11.10 13.59
C MET A 1 3.11 -10.10 12.49
N PRO A 2 1.89 -10.12 12.00
CA PRO A 2 1.48 -9.11 11.03
C PRO A 2 1.40 -7.73 11.67
N ALA A 3 1.64 -6.71 10.88
CA ALA A 3 1.54 -5.33 11.31
C ALA A 3 0.67 -4.56 10.33
N ILE A 4 -0.09 -3.60 10.84
CA ILE A 4 -0.95 -2.76 10.02
C ILE A 4 -0.41 -1.33 10.07
N LYS A 5 -0.19 -0.74 8.91
CA LYS A 5 0.32 0.61 8.80
C LYS A 5 -0.61 1.44 7.92
N LYS A 6 -0.68 2.74 8.21
CA LYS A 6 -1.40 3.70 7.40
C LYS A 6 -0.41 4.37 6.45
N GLY A 7 -0.84 4.60 5.20
CA GLY A 7 -0.01 5.28 4.23
C GLY A 7 -0.82 6.15 3.30
N THR A 8 -0.12 6.82 2.40
CA THR A 8 -0.72 7.65 1.36
C THR A 8 -0.33 7.08 0.01
N LEU A 9 -1.32 6.90 -0.87
CA LEU A 9 -1.08 6.37 -2.21
C LEU A 9 -0.37 7.41 -3.05
N ARG A 10 0.75 7.04 -3.66
CA ARG A 10 1.53 7.91 -4.53
C ARG A 10 1.36 7.57 -6.00
N SER A 11 1.32 6.27 -6.32
CA SER A 11 1.08 5.82 -7.68
C SER A 11 0.53 4.40 -7.64
N PHE A 12 -0.12 4.02 -8.73
CA PHE A 12 -0.72 2.70 -8.86
C PHE A 12 -0.51 2.20 -10.28
N ASP A 13 -0.07 0.95 -10.39
CA ASP A 13 0.10 0.27 -11.67
C ASP A 13 -0.97 -0.80 -11.79
N SER A 14 -1.96 -0.56 -12.65
CA SER A 14 -3.05 -1.50 -12.85
C SER A 14 -2.61 -2.75 -13.60
N GLY A 15 -1.53 -2.68 -14.36
CA GLY A 15 -1.03 -3.83 -15.09
C GLY A 15 -0.51 -4.93 -14.18
N SER A 16 0.21 -4.56 -13.14
CA SER A 16 0.76 -5.52 -12.18
C SER A 16 -0.03 -5.54 -10.86
N TYR A 17 -0.98 -4.64 -10.70
CA TYR A 17 -1.78 -4.44 -9.49
C TYR A 17 -0.89 -4.20 -8.29
N THR A 18 0.08 -3.30 -8.45
CA THR A 18 0.98 -2.88 -7.40
C THR A 18 0.92 -1.38 -7.23
N ALA A 19 1.39 -0.91 -6.09
CA ALA A 19 1.33 0.51 -5.77
C ALA A 19 2.61 0.98 -5.11
N THR A 20 2.88 2.28 -5.27
CA THR A 20 3.92 2.98 -4.51
C THR A 20 3.22 3.84 -3.49
N LEU A 21 3.61 3.72 -2.24
CA LEU A 21 3.00 4.47 -1.15
C LEU A 21 4.02 5.03 -0.21
N GLU A 22 3.59 6.05 0.52
CA GLU A 22 4.38 6.70 1.58
C GLU A 22 3.77 6.32 2.92
N ILE A 23 4.56 5.73 3.81
CA ILE A 23 4.09 5.29 5.13
C ILE A 23 3.97 6.50 6.05
N THR A 24 2.79 6.68 6.62
CA THR A 24 2.51 7.78 7.54
C THR A 24 3.23 7.54 8.86
N GLY A 25 3.90 8.58 9.34
CA GLY A 25 4.57 8.53 10.63
C GLY A 25 5.99 7.98 10.59
N SER A 26 6.43 7.52 9.44
CA SER A 26 7.78 6.97 9.28
C SER A 26 8.70 7.93 8.53
N GLY A 27 8.45 9.22 8.63
CA GLY A 27 9.19 10.19 7.86
C GLY A 27 8.87 10.07 6.38
N LYS A 28 9.88 10.02 5.54
CA LYS A 28 9.69 9.94 4.09
C LYS A 28 9.96 8.55 3.56
N SER A 29 9.48 7.53 4.26
CA SER A 29 9.64 6.16 3.82
C SER A 29 8.64 5.82 2.72
N PHE A 30 9.15 5.39 1.57
CA PHE A 30 8.34 4.97 0.44
C PHE A 30 8.47 3.46 0.26
N LEU A 31 7.35 2.82 -0.08
CA LEU A 31 7.33 1.42 -0.45
C LEU A 31 6.90 1.31 -1.91
N GLN A 32 7.69 0.61 -2.71
CA GLN A 32 7.41 0.41 -4.13
C GLN A 32 7.04 -1.04 -4.40
N GLY A 33 6.18 -1.25 -5.39
CA GLY A 33 5.82 -2.59 -5.79
C GLY A 33 4.99 -3.35 -4.77
N VAL A 34 4.25 -2.64 -3.92
CA VAL A 34 3.41 -3.26 -2.90
C VAL A 34 2.17 -3.83 -3.58
N CYS A 35 1.88 -5.10 -3.31
CA CYS A 35 0.69 -5.73 -3.88
C CYS A 35 -0.58 -5.05 -3.39
N VAL A 36 -1.53 -4.87 -4.28
CA VAL A 36 -2.84 -4.32 -3.96
C VAL A 36 -3.85 -5.46 -3.94
N ALA A 37 -4.72 -5.47 -2.95
CA ALA A 37 -5.77 -6.48 -2.87
C ALA A 37 -6.64 -6.41 -4.13
N ARG A 38 -6.87 -7.56 -4.76
CA ARG A 38 -7.53 -7.59 -6.06
C ARG A 38 -9.01 -7.26 -6.03
N ASN A 39 -9.57 -7.18 -4.84
CA ASN A 39 -10.95 -6.74 -4.66
C ASN A 39 -11.09 -5.21 -4.66
N ILE A 40 -9.99 -4.48 -4.68
CA ILE A 40 -10.02 -3.02 -4.75
C ILE A 40 -10.11 -2.62 -6.23
N PRO A 41 -11.16 -1.89 -6.64
CA PRO A 41 -11.28 -1.46 -8.04
C PRO A 41 -10.20 -0.45 -8.40
N THR A 42 -9.76 -0.46 -9.66
CA THR A 42 -8.72 0.45 -10.12
C THR A 42 -9.15 1.91 -10.03
N ASN A 43 -10.45 2.20 -10.20
CA ASN A 43 -10.95 3.57 -10.12
C ASN A 43 -10.95 4.14 -8.70
N GLU A 44 -10.74 3.30 -7.69
CA GLU A 44 -10.59 3.76 -6.31
C GLU A 44 -9.13 4.08 -5.96
N MET A 45 -8.18 3.65 -6.78
CA MET A 45 -6.76 3.86 -6.55
C MET A 45 -6.35 5.24 -7.06
N ILE A 46 -6.77 6.26 -6.33
CA ILE A 46 -6.52 7.67 -6.67
C ILE A 46 -5.35 8.17 -5.84
N ASN A 47 -4.39 8.80 -6.52
CA ASN A 47 -3.20 9.34 -5.84
C ASN A 47 -3.62 10.34 -4.77
N GLY A 48 -2.98 10.25 -3.61
CA GLY A 48 -3.27 11.11 -2.48
C GLY A 48 -4.25 10.52 -1.48
N ARG A 49 -4.92 9.41 -1.82
CA ARG A 49 -5.83 8.75 -0.87
C ARG A 49 -5.06 8.02 0.20
N ASN A 50 -5.69 7.85 1.34
CA ASN A 50 -5.12 7.05 2.42
C ASN A 50 -5.28 5.58 2.09
N VAL A 51 -4.27 4.79 2.46
CA VAL A 51 -4.29 3.35 2.28
C VAL A 51 -3.99 2.67 3.61
N LEU A 52 -4.55 1.50 3.77
CA LEU A 52 -4.27 0.63 4.90
C LEU A 52 -3.43 -0.53 4.38
N VAL A 53 -2.22 -0.66 4.91
CA VAL A 53 -1.26 -1.65 4.44
C VAL A 53 -1.08 -2.70 5.53
N VAL A 54 -1.24 -3.96 5.17
CA VAL A 54 -1.01 -5.08 6.08
C VAL A 54 0.33 -5.70 5.71
N PHE A 55 1.23 -5.72 6.68
CA PHE A 55 2.52 -6.40 6.53
C PHE A 55 2.35 -7.80 7.12
N MET A 56 2.40 -8.80 6.27
CA MET A 56 2.29 -10.18 6.74
C MET A 56 3.46 -10.57 7.62
N ASP A 57 4.63 -10.01 7.31
CA ASP A 57 5.83 -10.14 8.11
C ASP A 57 6.38 -8.74 8.34
N GLU A 58 6.35 -8.26 9.59
CA GLU A 58 6.79 -6.90 9.90
C GLU A 58 8.27 -6.66 9.63
N HIS A 59 9.04 -7.72 9.47
CA HIS A 59 10.46 -7.61 9.14
C HIS A 59 10.74 -7.67 7.64
N ASN A 60 9.70 -7.83 6.82
CA ASN A 60 9.84 -7.92 5.37
C ASN A 60 8.82 -7.03 4.68
N ALA A 61 9.28 -5.85 4.26
CA ALA A 61 8.41 -4.88 3.61
C ALA A 61 7.87 -5.36 2.26
N LYS A 62 8.49 -6.38 1.67
CA LYS A 62 8.02 -6.94 0.40
C LYS A 62 6.80 -7.84 0.59
N ASP A 63 6.55 -8.28 1.81
CA ASP A 63 5.41 -9.14 2.11
C ASP A 63 4.25 -8.29 2.66
N ALA A 64 3.87 -7.29 1.89
CA ALA A 64 2.84 -6.34 2.28
C ALA A 64 1.74 -6.30 1.23
N VAL A 65 0.52 -6.01 1.67
CA VAL A 65 -0.64 -5.90 0.80
C VAL A 65 -1.43 -4.66 1.19
N VAL A 66 -1.81 -3.85 0.20
CA VAL A 66 -2.77 -2.76 0.41
C VAL A 66 -4.15 -3.39 0.58
N ALA A 67 -4.68 -3.32 1.77
CA ALA A 67 -5.94 -3.99 2.11
C ALA A 67 -7.15 -3.08 1.93
N ALA A 68 -6.96 -1.76 1.99
CA ALA A 68 -8.05 -0.82 1.86
C ALA A 68 -7.54 0.53 1.37
N VAL A 69 -8.45 1.28 0.74
CA VAL A 69 -8.24 2.66 0.30
C VAL A 69 -9.42 3.48 0.80
N TYR A 70 -9.12 4.63 1.41
CA TYR A 70 -10.20 5.46 1.96
C TYR A 70 -9.89 6.95 1.96
#